data_d01f8d7dbab6afdc91dc3b036c018be2
#
_entry.id   d01f8d7dbab6afdc91dc3b036c018be2
#
_cell.length_a   1.000
_cell.length_b   1.000
_cell.length_c   1.000
_cell.angle_alpha   90.00
_cell.angle_beta   90.00
_cell.angle_gamma   90.00
#
_symmetry.space_group_name_H-M   'P 1'
#
loop_
_entity.id
_entity.type
_entity.pdbx_description
1 polymer ?
#
loop_
_entity_poly.entity_id
_entity_poly.type
_entity_poly.pdbx_seq_one_letter_code
_entity_poly.pdbx_strand_id
1 'polypeptide(L)'
;MSSSSQKFIARNRAPRVQIEYDVELYGAQKKIQLPFVMGVMADLSGNPKEALPGVQDRKFLEISADNFDDRLKAMKPRAAFQVPNTLTGEGNMSVELTFESMDDFSPAAIARKVGPLRELLEARQQLTNLVTYMDGKSGAEDLIGKVMKDPALLKTLAEAPKPADGDK
;
A
#
# COMPACT_ATOMS: atom_id res chain seq x y z
N MET A 1 -23.28 24.63 14.55
CA MET A 1 -23.03 24.02 15.87
C MET A 1 -21.75 23.21 15.75
N SER A 2 -20.69 23.64 16.42
CA SER A 2 -19.43 22.87 16.45
C SER A 2 -19.68 21.55 17.18
N SER A 3 -19.56 20.41 16.49
CA SER A 3 -19.61 19.11 17.15
C SER A 3 -18.35 18.98 18.02
N SER A 4 -18.54 18.87 19.32
CA SER A 4 -17.44 18.66 20.27
C SER A 4 -16.65 17.41 19.84
N SER A 5 -15.32 17.51 19.78
CA SER A 5 -14.45 16.38 19.47
C SER A 5 -14.66 15.17 20.41
N GLN A 6 -15.12 15.42 21.62
CA GLN A 6 -15.52 14.35 22.54
C GLN A 6 -16.78 13.58 22.11
N LYS A 7 -17.76 14.26 21.47
CA LYS A 7 -18.92 13.57 20.91
C LYS A 7 -18.55 12.69 19.71
N PHE A 8 -17.52 13.06 18.97
CA PHE A 8 -16.99 12.26 17.89
C PHE A 8 -16.28 10.99 18.42
N ILE A 9 -15.44 11.13 19.42
CA ILE A 9 -14.74 10.00 20.06
C ILE A 9 -15.74 9.02 20.68
N ALA A 10 -16.81 9.51 21.32
CA ALA A 10 -17.84 8.66 21.92
C ALA A 10 -18.64 7.82 20.90
N ARG A 11 -18.70 8.23 19.62
CA ARG A 11 -19.34 7.43 18.57
C ARG A 11 -18.52 6.21 18.18
N ASN A 12 -17.19 6.32 18.17
CA ASN A 12 -16.30 5.29 17.67
C ASN A 12 -15.78 4.38 18.78
N ARG A 13 -15.63 4.92 20.00
CA ARG A 13 -15.12 4.16 21.15
C ARG A 13 -15.55 4.84 22.45
N ALA A 14 -15.92 4.06 23.44
CA ALA A 14 -16.12 4.59 24.78
C ALA A 14 -14.81 5.24 25.26
N PRO A 15 -14.81 6.52 25.68
CA PRO A 15 -13.60 7.17 26.15
C PRO A 15 -13.09 6.47 27.41
N ARG A 16 -11.82 6.10 27.43
CA ARG A 16 -11.19 5.43 28.56
C ARG A 16 -10.85 6.40 29.71
N VAL A 17 -10.66 7.67 29.37
CA VAL A 17 -10.31 8.73 30.32
C VAL A 17 -11.08 9.98 29.98
N GLN A 18 -11.80 10.52 30.95
CA GLN A 18 -12.44 11.81 30.85
C GLN A 18 -11.75 12.73 31.87
N ILE A 19 -11.20 13.85 31.42
CA ILE A 19 -10.55 14.84 32.28
C ILE A 19 -11.50 16.02 32.41
N GLU A 20 -11.94 16.28 33.60
CA GLU A 20 -12.74 17.44 33.96
C GLU A 20 -11.95 18.27 34.97
N TYR A 21 -12.01 19.58 34.84
CA TYR A 21 -11.50 20.48 35.86
C TYR A 21 -12.45 21.63 36.13
N ASP A 22 -12.50 22.06 37.36
CA ASP A 22 -13.31 23.17 37.79
C ASP A 22 -12.47 24.46 37.73
N VAL A 23 -12.96 25.43 36.98
CA VAL A 23 -12.33 26.76 36.88
C VAL A 23 -13.18 27.75 37.64
N GLU A 24 -12.60 28.44 38.59
CA GLU A 24 -13.23 29.56 39.27
C GLU A 24 -12.85 30.86 38.58
N LEU A 25 -13.85 31.48 37.93
CA LEU A 25 -13.73 32.75 37.27
C LEU A 25 -14.70 33.74 37.93
N TYR A 26 -14.14 34.76 38.63
CA TYR A 26 -14.93 35.82 39.28
C TYR A 26 -15.99 35.26 40.26
N GLY A 27 -15.68 34.22 41.02
CA GLY A 27 -16.57 33.61 41.97
C GLY A 27 -17.61 32.64 41.39
N ALA A 28 -17.60 32.36 40.10
CA ALA A 28 -18.40 31.33 39.47
C ALA A 28 -17.58 30.11 39.09
N GLN A 29 -17.99 28.94 39.55
CA GLN A 29 -17.36 27.67 39.17
C GLN A 29 -17.92 27.18 37.81
N LYS A 30 -17.03 26.92 36.88
CA LYS A 30 -17.37 26.37 35.55
C LYS A 30 -16.61 25.06 35.30
N LYS A 31 -17.36 23.99 35.12
CA LYS A 31 -16.79 22.70 34.69
C LYS A 31 -16.39 22.75 33.23
N ILE A 32 -15.13 22.47 32.96
CA ILE A 32 -14.59 22.39 31.61
C ILE A 32 -14.13 20.95 31.36
N GLN A 33 -14.68 20.35 30.29
CA GLN A 33 -14.22 19.05 29.80
C GLN A 33 -13.12 19.25 28.78
N LEU A 34 -11.96 18.71 29.05
CA LEU A 34 -10.84 18.73 28.13
C LEU A 34 -10.99 17.58 27.11
N PRO A 35 -11.08 17.88 25.81
CA PRO A 35 -11.02 16.83 24.80
C PRO A 35 -9.64 16.20 24.81
N PHE A 36 -9.59 14.86 24.83
CA PHE A 36 -8.33 14.17 24.59
C PHE A 36 -8.03 14.21 23.09
N VAL A 37 -7.03 14.99 22.72
CA VAL A 37 -6.53 15.09 21.34
C VAL A 37 -5.06 14.74 21.36
N MET A 38 -4.66 13.77 20.53
CA MET A 38 -3.28 13.39 20.33
C MET A 38 -2.81 13.94 18.98
N GLY A 39 -1.75 14.76 18.99
CA GLY A 39 -1.08 15.23 17.79
C GLY A 39 0.16 14.38 17.54
N VAL A 40 0.36 13.97 16.28
CA VAL A 40 1.57 13.26 15.82
C VAL A 40 2.30 14.15 14.83
N MET A 41 3.58 14.38 15.07
CA MET A 41 4.49 15.06 14.17
C MET A 41 5.56 14.06 13.72
N ALA A 42 5.56 13.71 12.44
CA ALA A 42 6.51 12.76 11.87
C ALA A 42 6.76 13.10 10.39
N ASP A 43 7.90 12.67 9.87
CA ASP A 43 8.14 12.68 8.43
C ASP A 43 7.53 11.40 7.82
N LEU A 44 6.32 11.53 7.31
CA LEU A 44 5.57 10.44 6.70
C LEU A 44 5.60 10.46 5.17
N SER A 45 6.22 11.46 4.56
CA SER A 45 6.28 11.62 3.10
C SER A 45 7.49 10.94 2.47
N GLY A 46 8.54 10.68 3.25
CA GLY A 46 9.78 10.06 2.80
C GLY A 46 10.49 10.90 1.73
N ASN A 47 10.64 10.39 0.52
CA ASN A 47 11.28 11.05 -0.61
C ASN A 47 10.22 11.57 -1.61
N PRO A 48 9.49 12.66 -1.31
CA PRO A 48 8.41 13.14 -2.15
C PRO A 48 8.93 13.61 -3.52
N LYS A 49 8.13 13.45 -4.59
CA LYS A 49 8.47 13.98 -5.92
C LYS A 49 8.33 15.52 -5.99
N GLU A 50 7.37 16.04 -5.26
CA GLU A 50 7.07 17.47 -5.18
C GLU A 50 7.60 18.01 -3.85
N ALA A 51 8.18 19.21 -3.86
CA ALA A 51 8.64 19.83 -2.62
C ALA A 51 7.46 20.11 -1.68
N LEU A 52 7.59 19.69 -0.44
CA LEU A 52 6.58 19.94 0.58
C LEU A 52 6.65 21.39 1.08
N PRO A 53 5.52 21.99 1.48
CA PRO A 53 5.52 23.31 2.10
C PRO A 53 6.37 23.33 3.38
N GLY A 54 6.88 24.49 3.74
CA GLY A 54 7.65 24.69 4.96
C GLY A 54 6.89 24.24 6.21
N VAL A 55 7.59 23.84 7.25
CA VAL A 55 6.97 23.34 8.49
C VAL A 55 6.02 24.38 9.10
N GLN A 56 6.32 25.67 8.95
CA GLN A 56 5.51 26.79 9.46
C GLN A 56 4.17 26.92 8.72
N ASP A 57 4.11 26.49 7.45
CA ASP A 57 2.94 26.60 6.61
C ASP A 57 2.06 25.32 6.65
N ARG A 58 2.55 24.25 7.31
CA ARG A 58 1.82 22.98 7.43
C ARG A 58 0.73 23.10 8.49
N LYS A 59 -0.44 22.55 8.15
CA LYS A 59 -1.58 22.46 9.06
C LYS A 59 -1.75 21.04 9.56
N PHE A 60 -2.18 20.88 10.80
CA PHE A 60 -2.58 19.59 11.31
C PHE A 60 -3.82 19.08 10.55
N LEU A 61 -3.77 17.83 10.14
CA LEU A 61 -4.88 17.15 9.49
C LEU A 61 -5.55 16.22 10.49
N GLU A 62 -6.85 16.24 10.53
CA GLU A 62 -7.61 15.27 11.31
C GLU A 62 -7.64 13.93 10.57
N ILE A 63 -7.21 12.87 11.25
CA ILE A 63 -7.17 11.51 10.72
C ILE A 63 -8.10 10.64 11.56
N SER A 64 -8.99 9.91 10.88
CA SER A 64 -9.90 8.93 11.44
C SER A 64 -9.77 7.62 10.68
N ALA A 65 -10.37 6.55 11.20
CA ALA A 65 -10.39 5.26 10.49
C ALA A 65 -11.06 5.37 9.11
N ASP A 66 -12.06 6.23 8.99
CA ASP A 66 -12.86 6.35 7.76
C ASP A 66 -12.15 7.16 6.65
N ASN A 67 -11.25 8.09 7.03
CA ASN A 67 -10.59 8.98 6.06
C ASN A 67 -9.10 8.69 5.88
N PHE A 68 -8.59 7.63 6.50
CA PHE A 68 -7.16 7.34 6.54
C PHE A 68 -6.56 7.16 5.15
N ASP A 69 -7.19 6.34 4.31
CA ASP A 69 -6.68 6.04 2.96
C ASP A 69 -6.71 7.28 2.06
N ASP A 70 -7.76 8.12 2.16
CA ASP A 70 -7.82 9.37 1.41
C ASP A 70 -6.73 10.35 1.84
N ARG A 71 -6.42 10.39 3.15
CA ARG A 71 -5.31 11.20 3.67
C ARG A 71 -3.96 10.66 3.22
N LEU A 72 -3.78 9.34 3.22
CA LEU A 72 -2.56 8.69 2.75
C LEU A 72 -2.32 8.99 1.25
N LYS A 73 -3.36 8.85 0.42
CA LYS A 73 -3.31 9.23 -1.01
C LYS A 73 -2.95 10.69 -1.21
N ALA A 74 -3.53 11.59 -0.40
CA ALA A 74 -3.26 13.02 -0.50
C ALA A 74 -1.82 13.39 -0.10
N MET A 75 -1.24 12.67 0.87
CA MET A 75 0.16 12.86 1.30
C MET A 75 1.17 12.30 0.31
N LYS A 76 0.77 11.38 -0.56
CA LYS A 76 1.62 10.74 -1.58
C LYS A 76 2.96 10.25 -1.03
N PRO A 77 2.99 9.45 0.06
CA PRO A 77 4.23 8.98 0.63
C PRO A 77 4.99 8.13 -0.39
N ARG A 78 6.30 8.37 -0.49
CA ARG A 78 7.16 7.70 -1.46
C ARG A 78 8.47 7.28 -0.81
N ALA A 79 8.87 6.04 -1.05
CA ALA A 79 10.19 5.54 -0.71
C ALA A 79 10.97 5.26 -2.00
N ALA A 80 12.18 5.80 -2.11
CA ALA A 80 13.07 5.57 -3.24
C ALA A 80 14.47 5.27 -2.71
N PHE A 81 14.98 4.09 -3.02
CA PHE A 81 16.27 3.62 -2.54
C PHE A 81 16.86 2.58 -3.50
N GLN A 82 18.14 2.29 -3.31
CA GLN A 82 18.83 1.24 -4.05
C GLN A 82 19.12 0.05 -3.14
N VAL A 83 18.90 -1.15 -3.65
CA VAL A 83 19.20 -2.40 -2.95
C VAL A 83 20.10 -3.27 -3.81
N PRO A 84 20.97 -4.11 -3.22
CA PRO A 84 21.71 -5.11 -3.97
C PRO A 84 20.77 -6.02 -4.77
N ASN A 85 21.08 -6.24 -6.04
CA ASN A 85 20.24 -7.09 -6.89
C ASN A 85 20.55 -8.56 -6.61
N THR A 86 19.73 -9.17 -5.76
CA THR A 86 19.86 -10.61 -5.42
C THR A 86 19.28 -11.54 -6.48
N LEU A 87 18.54 -11.02 -7.47
CA LEU A 87 17.96 -11.82 -8.54
C LEU A 87 19.00 -12.21 -9.60
N THR A 88 19.88 -11.27 -9.94
CA THR A 88 20.97 -11.51 -10.88
C THR A 88 22.30 -11.81 -10.19
N GLY A 89 22.40 -11.48 -8.90
CA GLY A 89 23.65 -11.60 -8.12
C GLY A 89 24.63 -10.45 -8.37
N GLU A 90 24.35 -9.53 -9.27
CA GLU A 90 25.22 -8.43 -9.65
C GLU A 90 24.50 -7.10 -9.68
N GLY A 91 25.21 -6.04 -9.25
CA GLY A 91 24.74 -4.66 -9.31
C GLY A 91 23.67 -4.29 -8.27
N ASN A 92 23.12 -3.10 -8.43
CA ASN A 92 22.06 -2.56 -7.58
C ASN A 92 20.78 -2.39 -8.36
N MET A 93 19.67 -2.65 -7.70
CA MET A 93 18.32 -2.42 -8.22
C MET A 93 17.74 -1.17 -7.56
N SER A 94 17.23 -0.25 -8.38
CA SER A 94 16.48 0.91 -7.89
C SER A 94 15.06 0.51 -7.59
N VAL A 95 14.61 0.79 -6.38
CA VAL A 95 13.25 0.51 -5.91
C VAL A 95 12.56 1.84 -5.63
N GLU A 96 11.41 2.05 -6.28
CA GLU A 96 10.52 3.18 -6.04
C GLU A 96 9.15 2.66 -5.65
N LEU A 97 8.68 3.05 -4.46
CA LEU A 97 7.40 2.65 -3.90
C LEU A 97 6.57 3.88 -3.56
N THR A 98 5.31 3.85 -3.94
CA THR A 98 4.29 4.83 -3.54
C THR A 98 3.20 4.10 -2.78
N PHE A 99 2.63 4.74 -1.77
CA PHE A 99 1.65 4.13 -0.89
C PHE A 99 0.34 4.93 -0.92
N GLU A 100 -0.75 4.25 -1.15
CA GLU A 100 -2.10 4.84 -1.20
C GLU A 100 -3.02 4.27 -0.12
N SER A 101 -2.71 3.07 0.37
CA SER A 101 -3.45 2.38 1.43
C SER A 101 -2.51 1.55 2.29
N MET A 102 -3.00 1.09 3.43
CA MET A 102 -2.23 0.18 4.29
C MET A 102 -1.92 -1.16 3.62
N ASP A 103 -2.75 -1.61 2.69
CA ASP A 103 -2.53 -2.86 1.94
C ASP A 103 -1.29 -2.79 1.03
N ASP A 104 -0.89 -1.60 0.64
CA ASP A 104 0.31 -1.37 -0.18
C ASP A 104 1.61 -1.76 0.52
N PHE A 105 1.61 -1.86 1.84
CA PHE A 105 2.75 -2.32 2.63
C PHE A 105 2.90 -3.84 2.65
N SER A 106 1.92 -4.57 2.11
CA SER A 106 2.01 -6.03 2.05
C SER A 106 3.12 -6.47 1.09
N PRO A 107 3.82 -7.58 1.38
CA PRO A 107 4.86 -8.11 0.50
C PRO A 107 4.37 -8.37 -0.93
N ALA A 108 3.12 -8.81 -1.09
CA ALA A 108 2.51 -9.05 -2.38
C ALA A 108 2.29 -7.76 -3.19
N ALA A 109 1.87 -6.66 -2.54
CA ALA A 109 1.72 -5.36 -3.18
C ALA A 109 3.08 -4.78 -3.58
N ILE A 110 4.09 -4.90 -2.72
CA ILE A 110 5.46 -4.48 -3.02
C ILE A 110 6.02 -5.25 -4.23
N ALA A 111 5.82 -6.56 -4.28
CA ALA A 111 6.27 -7.39 -5.42
C ALA A 111 5.61 -6.97 -6.75
N ARG A 112 4.36 -6.52 -6.74
CA ARG A 112 3.68 -6.00 -7.93
C ARG A 112 4.21 -4.64 -8.40
N LYS A 113 4.71 -3.82 -7.47
CA LYS A 113 5.24 -2.46 -7.77
C LYS A 113 6.67 -2.49 -8.29
N VAL A 114 7.47 -3.48 -7.90
CA VAL A 114 8.86 -3.64 -8.34
C VAL A 114 8.92 -4.45 -9.63
N GLY A 115 9.38 -3.84 -10.73
CA GLY A 115 9.35 -4.41 -12.09
C GLY A 115 9.83 -5.86 -12.18
N PRO A 116 11.08 -6.20 -11.82
CA PRO A 116 11.59 -7.56 -11.92
C PRO A 116 10.82 -8.58 -11.07
N LEU A 117 10.34 -8.16 -9.87
CA LEU A 117 9.54 -9.03 -9.01
C LEU A 117 8.13 -9.24 -9.58
N ARG A 118 7.56 -8.22 -10.22
CA ARG A 118 6.26 -8.33 -10.88
C ARG A 118 6.29 -9.36 -12.00
N GLU A 119 7.31 -9.33 -12.86
CA GLU A 119 7.48 -10.30 -13.93
C GLU A 119 7.55 -11.75 -13.41
N LEU A 120 8.29 -11.96 -12.33
CA LEU A 120 8.36 -13.27 -11.69
C LEU A 120 7.01 -13.69 -11.07
N LEU A 121 6.29 -12.75 -10.46
CA LEU A 121 4.97 -13.00 -9.90
C LEU A 121 3.94 -13.36 -10.98
N GLU A 122 3.97 -12.65 -12.11
CA GLU A 122 3.14 -12.94 -13.29
C GLU A 122 3.46 -14.31 -13.88
N ALA A 123 4.75 -14.62 -14.06
CA ALA A 123 5.17 -15.94 -14.53
C ALA A 123 4.68 -17.07 -13.60
N ARG A 124 4.82 -16.88 -12.29
CA ARG A 124 4.30 -17.84 -11.29
C ARG A 124 2.79 -18.02 -11.41
N GLN A 125 2.05 -16.93 -11.57
CA GLN A 125 0.60 -16.98 -11.71
C GLN A 125 0.18 -17.71 -12.99
N GLN A 126 0.86 -17.43 -14.11
CA GLN A 126 0.63 -18.12 -15.38
C GLN A 126 0.89 -19.63 -15.27
N LEU A 127 1.99 -20.02 -14.61
CA LEU A 127 2.28 -21.44 -14.37
C LEU A 127 1.21 -22.10 -13.49
N THR A 128 0.74 -21.42 -12.44
CA THR A 128 -0.34 -21.93 -11.60
C THR A 128 -1.63 -22.10 -12.39
N ASN A 129 -1.99 -21.12 -13.22
CA ASN A 129 -3.15 -21.20 -14.10
C ASN A 129 -3.01 -22.34 -15.12
N LEU A 130 -1.81 -22.54 -15.65
CA LEU A 130 -1.54 -23.64 -16.55
C LEU A 130 -1.76 -25.01 -15.88
N VAL A 131 -1.22 -25.18 -14.66
CA VAL A 131 -1.43 -26.41 -13.89
C VAL A 131 -2.93 -26.67 -13.66
N THR A 132 -3.68 -25.63 -13.26
CA THR A 132 -5.13 -25.74 -13.06
C THR A 132 -5.87 -26.06 -14.35
N TYR A 133 -5.42 -25.49 -15.50
CA TYR A 133 -6.02 -25.75 -16.81
C TYR A 133 -5.76 -27.20 -17.28
N MET A 134 -4.61 -27.75 -16.93
CA MET A 134 -4.22 -29.12 -17.29
C MET A 134 -4.95 -30.18 -16.49
N ASP A 135 -5.40 -29.84 -15.30
CA ASP A 135 -6.08 -30.76 -14.39
C ASP A 135 -7.34 -31.37 -15.07
N GLY A 136 -7.35 -32.67 -15.22
CA GLY A 136 -8.41 -33.40 -15.91
C GLY A 136 -8.39 -33.42 -17.43
N LYS A 137 -7.32 -32.90 -18.10
CA LYS A 137 -7.18 -32.88 -19.56
C LYS A 137 -5.93 -33.64 -20.04
N SER A 138 -6.03 -34.96 -20.16
CA SER A 138 -4.90 -35.81 -20.58
C SER A 138 -4.25 -35.41 -21.92
N GLY A 139 -5.01 -34.87 -22.86
CA GLY A 139 -4.46 -34.36 -24.13
C GLY A 139 -3.60 -33.10 -23.98
N ALA A 140 -3.83 -32.27 -22.97
CA ALA A 140 -3.03 -31.08 -22.67
C ALA A 140 -1.68 -31.46 -22.03
N GLU A 141 -1.67 -32.47 -21.15
CA GLU A 141 -0.44 -33.02 -20.57
C GLU A 141 0.52 -33.57 -21.60
N ASP A 142 -0.01 -34.36 -22.56
CA ASP A 142 0.80 -34.92 -23.66
C ASP A 142 1.39 -33.83 -24.56
N LEU A 143 0.64 -32.76 -24.82
CA LEU A 143 1.07 -31.66 -25.68
C LEU A 143 2.18 -30.83 -25.00
N ILE A 144 2.02 -30.52 -23.72
CA ILE A 144 3.07 -29.83 -22.96
C ILE A 144 4.30 -30.73 -22.76
N GLY A 145 4.11 -32.01 -22.52
CA GLY A 145 5.20 -32.97 -22.48
C GLY A 145 6.02 -33.03 -23.76
N LYS A 146 5.40 -32.86 -24.93
CA LYS A 146 6.10 -32.74 -26.21
C LYS A 146 6.84 -31.43 -26.34
N VAL A 147 6.21 -30.30 -25.98
CA VAL A 147 6.83 -28.96 -26.03
C VAL A 147 8.04 -28.89 -25.11
N MET A 148 7.97 -29.45 -23.89
CA MET A 148 9.09 -29.46 -22.96
C MET A 148 10.28 -30.32 -23.43
N LYS A 149 10.02 -31.32 -24.25
CA LYS A 149 11.08 -32.21 -24.80
C LYS A 149 11.76 -31.62 -26.04
N ASP A 150 11.16 -30.60 -26.67
CA ASP A 150 11.70 -29.97 -27.87
C ASP A 150 12.19 -28.53 -27.56
N PRO A 151 13.53 -28.34 -27.42
CA PRO A 151 14.09 -27.04 -27.10
C PRO A 151 13.92 -26.00 -28.23
N ALA A 152 13.68 -26.42 -29.46
CA ALA A 152 13.41 -25.53 -30.56
C ALA A 152 12.00 -24.94 -30.49
N LEU A 153 11.01 -25.75 -30.11
CA LEU A 153 9.63 -25.29 -29.85
C LEU A 153 9.55 -24.35 -28.65
N LEU A 154 10.33 -24.59 -27.60
CA LEU A 154 10.39 -23.69 -26.45
C LEU A 154 10.92 -22.31 -26.83
N LYS A 155 11.95 -22.22 -27.67
CA LYS A 155 12.45 -20.94 -28.18
C LYS A 155 11.44 -20.19 -29.03
N THR A 156 10.80 -20.87 -29.97
CA THR A 156 9.78 -20.24 -30.83
C THR A 156 8.57 -19.75 -30.04
N LEU A 157 8.17 -20.46 -28.98
CA LEU A 157 7.10 -20.02 -28.07
C LEU A 157 7.52 -18.82 -27.20
N ALA A 158 8.79 -18.77 -26.76
CA ALA A 158 9.31 -17.65 -26.00
C ALA A 158 9.45 -16.37 -26.85
N GLU A 159 9.69 -16.52 -28.15
CA GLU A 159 9.80 -15.42 -29.12
C GLU A 159 8.43 -15.00 -29.71
N ALA A 160 7.40 -15.80 -29.51
CA ALA A 160 6.05 -15.47 -29.98
C ALA A 160 5.51 -14.20 -29.30
N PRO A 161 4.95 -13.25 -30.07
CA PRO A 161 4.38 -12.04 -29.49
C PRO A 161 3.27 -12.42 -28.51
N LYS A 162 3.30 -11.82 -27.33
CA LYS A 162 2.22 -11.98 -26.33
C LYS A 162 0.89 -11.62 -26.98
N PRO A 163 -0.16 -12.45 -26.87
CA PRO A 163 -1.48 -12.06 -27.33
C PRO A 163 -1.84 -10.73 -26.65
N ALA A 164 -2.28 -9.74 -27.45
CA ALA A 164 -2.81 -8.51 -26.92
C ALA A 164 -3.95 -8.86 -25.96
N ASP A 165 -3.87 -8.36 -24.71
CA ASP A 165 -4.96 -8.49 -23.74
C ASP A 165 -6.24 -7.94 -24.41
N GLY A 166 -7.10 -8.87 -24.83
CA GLY A 166 -8.40 -8.53 -25.33
C GLY A 166 -9.25 -8.00 -24.19
N ASP A 167 -9.65 -6.74 -24.32
CA ASP A 167 -10.73 -6.14 -23.55
C ASP A 167 -11.84 -7.15 -23.21
N LYS A 168 -12.02 -7.38 -21.92
CA LYS A 168 -13.30 -7.79 -21.35
C LYS A 168 -13.50 -7.15 -19.98
#